data_7fceb86af01a11d5aad0d61f9fb1370f
#
_entry.id   7fceb86af01a11d5aad0d61f9fb1370f
#
_cell.length_a   1.000
_cell.length_b   1.000
_cell.length_c   1.000
_cell.angle_alpha   90.00
_cell.angle_beta   90.00
_cell.angle_gamma   90.00
#
_symmetry.space_group_name_H-M   'P 1'
#
loop_
_entity.id
_entity.type
_entity.pdbx_description
1 polymer ?
#
loop_
_entity_poly.entity_id
_entity_poly.type
_entity_poly.pdbx_seq_one_letter_code
_entity_poly.pdbx_strand_id
1 'polypeptide(L)'
;GFGSADLLYAGDMSRWLKFAHSLKLRLAITLADVDAENAKQSISESADFAFSSNADNAQFQYQTASPNNNPVSENLNPIFTSRLDYVAGAPFVTMLNELNDPRRPQFFNSVNGQFIGGTIGSNNEFANTSSISDKVIAPSFPALLLDYAEVEFILAEAAERWGIH
;
A
#
# COMPACT_ATOMS: atom_id res chain seq x y z
N GLY A 1 22.48 6.30 15.83
CA GLY A 1 21.21 6.22 15.12
C GLY A 1 20.33 7.43 15.37
N PHE A 2 19.29 7.62 14.58
CA PHE A 2 18.40 8.80 14.67
C PHE A 2 17.43 8.73 15.87
N GLY A 3 17.38 7.61 16.59
CA GLY A 3 16.51 7.41 17.76
C GLY A 3 15.04 7.72 17.45
N SER A 4 14.38 8.44 18.34
CA SER A 4 12.96 8.81 18.19
C SER A 4 12.66 9.80 17.05
N ALA A 5 13.68 10.37 16.40
CA ALA A 5 13.48 11.19 15.20
C ALA A 5 13.24 10.33 13.95
N ASP A 6 13.54 9.03 14.01
CA ASP A 6 13.20 8.08 12.97
C ASP A 6 11.76 7.58 13.15
N LEU A 7 10.87 8.06 12.29
CA LEU A 7 9.43 7.77 12.35
C LEU A 7 9.04 6.42 11.73
N LEU A 8 10.00 5.70 11.11
CA LEU A 8 9.74 4.38 10.54
C LEU A 8 10.12 3.26 11.52
N TYR A 9 11.34 3.29 12.03
CA TYR A 9 11.92 2.19 12.79
C TYR A 9 12.53 2.60 14.14
N ALA A 10 12.30 3.84 14.60
CA ALA A 10 12.80 4.37 15.85
C ALA A 10 14.34 4.23 16.02
N GLY A 11 15.08 4.29 14.92
CA GLY A 11 16.53 4.17 14.87
C GLY A 11 17.07 2.75 14.83
N ASP A 12 16.22 1.74 14.61
CA ASP A 12 16.65 0.35 14.43
C ASP A 12 17.31 0.17 13.05
N MET A 13 18.64 0.13 13.06
CA MET A 13 19.45 -0.01 11.84
C MET A 13 19.31 -1.39 11.19
N SER A 14 18.95 -2.42 11.92
CA SER A 14 18.73 -3.75 11.34
C SER A 14 17.48 -3.78 10.47
N ARG A 15 16.42 -3.10 10.89
CA ARG A 15 15.21 -2.94 10.09
C ARG A 15 15.44 -2.02 8.89
N TRP A 16 16.25 -0.98 9.03
CA TRP A 16 16.66 -0.14 7.91
C TRP A 16 17.45 -0.92 6.86
N LEU A 17 18.32 -1.85 7.29
CA LEU A 17 19.06 -2.71 6.37
C LEU A 17 18.10 -3.64 5.58
N LYS A 18 17.16 -4.27 6.26
CA LYS A 18 16.11 -5.07 5.61
C LYS A 18 15.29 -4.23 4.62
N PHE A 19 14.89 -3.01 4.99
CA PHE A 19 14.21 -2.09 4.08
C PHE A 19 15.04 -1.78 2.84
N ALA A 20 16.33 -1.50 3.00
CA ALA A 20 17.23 -1.21 1.88
C ALA A 20 17.33 -2.39 0.91
N HIS A 21 17.46 -3.62 1.41
CA HIS A 21 17.46 -4.83 0.60
C HIS A 21 16.12 -5.04 -0.11
N SER A 22 15.00 -4.86 0.59
CA SER A 22 13.66 -4.96 0.02
C SER A 22 13.40 -3.91 -1.07
N LEU A 23 13.87 -2.68 -0.87
CA LEU A 23 13.81 -1.63 -1.90
C LEU A 23 14.69 -1.97 -3.10
N LYS A 24 15.87 -2.56 -2.88
CA LYS A 24 16.73 -3.05 -3.96
C LYS A 24 16.03 -4.14 -4.78
N LEU A 25 15.27 -5.05 -4.15
CA LEU A 25 14.45 -6.05 -4.86
C LEU A 25 13.40 -5.38 -5.75
N ARG A 26 12.65 -4.39 -5.23
CA ARG A 26 11.65 -3.63 -6.00
C ARG A 26 12.27 -2.94 -7.22
N LEU A 27 13.41 -2.31 -7.05
CA LEU A 27 14.12 -1.66 -8.15
C LEU A 27 14.65 -2.68 -9.16
N ALA A 28 15.19 -3.80 -8.69
CA ALA A 28 15.75 -4.84 -9.55
C ALA A 28 14.66 -5.51 -10.41
N ILE A 29 13.50 -5.86 -9.84
CA ILE A 29 12.44 -6.49 -10.63
C ILE A 29 11.89 -5.56 -11.72
N THR A 30 11.89 -4.25 -11.51
CA THR A 30 11.52 -3.27 -12.53
C THR A 30 12.50 -3.21 -13.70
N LEU A 31 13.73 -3.66 -13.52
CA LEU A 31 14.73 -3.75 -14.59
C LEU A 31 14.69 -5.07 -15.35
N ALA A 32 13.89 -6.05 -14.91
CA ALA A 32 13.94 -7.43 -15.38
C ALA A 32 13.83 -7.60 -16.90
N ASP A 33 13.02 -6.76 -17.56
CA ASP A 33 12.80 -6.85 -19.02
C ASP A 33 13.76 -5.95 -19.83
N VAL A 34 14.56 -5.10 -19.17
CA VAL A 34 15.51 -4.18 -19.83
C VAL A 34 16.95 -4.61 -19.60
N ASP A 35 17.27 -5.05 -18.39
CA ASP A 35 18.60 -5.49 -17.98
C ASP A 35 18.48 -6.69 -17.01
N ALA A 36 18.17 -7.83 -17.59
CA ALA A 36 17.90 -9.07 -16.86
C ALA A 36 19.08 -9.55 -16.01
N GLU A 37 20.32 -9.37 -16.46
CA GLU A 37 21.51 -9.82 -15.75
C GLU A 37 21.72 -9.00 -14.45
N ASN A 38 21.65 -7.67 -14.53
CA ASN A 38 21.75 -6.81 -13.35
C ASN A 38 20.56 -7.00 -12.41
N ALA A 39 19.36 -7.22 -12.94
CA ALA A 39 18.18 -7.53 -12.16
C ALA A 39 18.38 -8.82 -11.35
N LYS A 40 18.74 -9.90 -12.01
CA LYS A 40 19.02 -11.21 -11.41
C LYS A 40 20.11 -11.14 -10.35
N GLN A 41 21.24 -10.50 -10.64
CA GLN A 41 22.33 -10.33 -9.69
C GLN A 41 21.85 -9.56 -8.45
N SER A 42 21.19 -8.42 -8.64
CA SER A 42 20.71 -7.58 -7.55
C SER A 42 19.71 -8.28 -6.63
N ILE A 43 18.84 -9.12 -7.20
CA ILE A 43 17.89 -9.93 -6.44
C ILE A 43 18.63 -11.00 -5.64
N SER A 44 19.54 -11.76 -6.28
CA SER A 44 20.32 -12.80 -5.61
C SER A 44 21.14 -12.26 -4.43
N GLU A 45 21.68 -11.04 -4.55
CA GLU A 45 22.44 -10.39 -3.48
C GLU A 45 21.57 -9.92 -2.30
N SER A 46 20.25 -9.77 -2.49
CA SER A 46 19.38 -9.09 -1.53
C SER A 46 18.28 -9.97 -0.96
N ALA A 47 17.94 -11.08 -1.58
CA ALA A 47 16.81 -11.92 -1.22
C ALA A 47 16.84 -12.36 0.26
N ASP A 48 17.96 -12.88 0.73
CA ASP A 48 18.13 -13.40 2.10
C ASP A 48 18.12 -12.31 3.18
N PHE A 49 18.26 -11.05 2.79
CA PHE A 49 18.39 -9.91 3.71
C PHE A 49 17.17 -8.98 3.66
N ALA A 50 16.20 -9.26 2.83
CA ALA A 50 14.98 -8.48 2.66
C ALA A 50 14.00 -8.69 3.84
N PHE A 51 12.82 -8.06 3.77
CA PHE A 51 11.75 -8.31 4.74
C PHE A 51 11.43 -9.80 4.83
N SER A 52 11.29 -10.29 6.05
CA SER A 52 11.00 -11.69 6.35
C SER A 52 9.67 -11.90 7.08
N SER A 53 8.97 -10.81 7.40
CA SER A 53 7.67 -10.85 8.05
C SER A 53 6.95 -9.49 7.95
N ASN A 54 5.65 -9.47 8.24
CA ASN A 54 4.88 -8.23 8.34
C ASN A 54 5.40 -7.26 9.43
N ALA A 55 6.18 -7.74 10.40
CA ALA A 55 6.81 -6.89 11.40
C ALA A 55 7.91 -5.98 10.81
N ASP A 56 8.46 -6.34 9.65
CA ASP A 56 9.48 -5.56 8.96
C ASP A 56 8.90 -4.43 8.10
N ASN A 57 7.57 -4.43 7.86
CA ASN A 57 6.91 -3.45 6.99
C ASN A 57 7.36 -2.02 7.25
N ALA A 58 7.67 -1.29 6.17
CA ALA A 58 8.00 0.13 6.21
C ALA A 58 6.71 0.95 6.31
N GLN A 59 6.29 1.20 7.55
CA GLN A 59 5.01 1.82 7.85
C GLN A 59 5.22 3.15 8.58
N PHE A 60 4.81 4.24 7.93
CA PHE A 60 4.85 5.57 8.54
C PHE A 60 3.55 5.80 9.32
N GLN A 61 3.67 5.97 10.64
CA GLN A 61 2.53 6.17 11.51
C GLN A 61 2.15 7.65 11.58
N TYR A 62 0.92 7.98 11.16
CA TYR A 62 0.35 9.30 11.33
C TYR A 62 -0.20 9.52 12.73
N GLN A 63 -0.33 10.80 13.12
CA GLN A 63 -0.99 11.24 14.36
C GLN A 63 -2.48 11.46 14.11
N THR A 64 -3.22 11.71 15.19
CA THR A 64 -4.67 11.94 15.11
C THR A 64 -5.06 13.38 14.76
N ALA A 65 -4.12 14.32 14.86
CA ALA A 65 -4.38 15.76 14.69
C ALA A 65 -3.53 16.36 13.57
N SER A 66 -4.13 17.31 12.84
CA SER A 66 -3.45 18.16 11.86
C SER A 66 -2.28 18.92 12.49
N PRO A 67 -1.17 19.15 11.79
CA PRO A 67 -0.91 18.80 10.38
C PRO A 67 -0.23 17.43 10.18
N ASN A 68 -0.09 16.62 11.21
CA ASN A 68 0.67 15.36 11.18
C ASN A 68 -0.21 14.10 11.03
N ASN A 69 -1.46 14.30 10.64
CA ASN A 69 -2.42 13.22 10.38
C ASN A 69 -2.33 12.71 8.94
N ASN A 70 -3.06 11.64 8.65
CA ASN A 70 -3.18 11.07 7.32
C ASN A 70 -3.70 12.12 6.31
N PRO A 71 -2.94 12.46 5.25
CA PRO A 71 -3.35 13.44 4.24
C PRO A 71 -4.67 13.11 3.53
N VAL A 72 -5.00 11.82 3.41
CA VAL A 72 -6.29 11.37 2.84
C VAL A 72 -7.44 11.79 3.77
N SER A 73 -7.22 11.78 5.07
CA SER A 73 -8.19 12.22 6.08
C SER A 73 -8.59 13.68 5.91
N GLU A 74 -7.62 14.57 5.64
CA GLU A 74 -7.90 16.00 5.43
C GLU A 74 -8.89 16.27 4.28
N ASN A 75 -8.89 15.40 3.28
CA ASN A 75 -9.71 15.57 2.08
C ASN A 75 -11.02 14.77 2.10
N LEU A 76 -11.11 13.71 2.89
CA LEU A 76 -12.23 12.75 2.79
C LEU A 76 -12.93 12.49 4.13
N ASN A 77 -12.30 12.79 5.28
CA ASN A 77 -12.91 12.53 6.56
C ASN A 77 -13.85 13.67 6.96
N PRO A 78 -15.12 13.40 7.31
CA PRO A 78 -16.09 14.41 7.71
C PRO A 78 -15.68 15.28 8.93
N ILE A 79 -14.69 14.84 9.69
CA ILE A 79 -14.12 15.63 10.81
C ILE A 79 -13.38 16.88 10.29
N PHE A 80 -12.76 16.79 9.11
CA PHE A 80 -11.92 17.86 8.55
C PHE A 80 -12.55 18.55 7.34
N THR A 81 -13.48 17.90 6.63
CA THR A 81 -14.03 18.41 5.38
C THR A 81 -15.48 18.00 5.17
N SER A 82 -16.24 18.85 4.50
CA SER A 82 -17.59 18.54 4.02
C SER A 82 -17.61 18.09 2.54
N ARG A 83 -16.45 17.84 1.96
CA ARG A 83 -16.34 17.45 0.53
C ARG A 83 -16.85 16.04 0.31
N LEU A 84 -17.59 15.86 -0.78
CA LEU A 84 -18.18 14.60 -1.24
C LEU A 84 -17.78 14.30 -2.70
N ASP A 85 -16.55 14.66 -3.07
CA ASP A 85 -16.10 14.67 -4.48
C ASP A 85 -15.39 13.36 -4.87
N TYR A 86 -15.14 12.46 -3.94
CA TYR A 86 -14.37 11.25 -4.20
C TYR A 86 -15.18 10.01 -3.91
N VAL A 87 -15.25 9.12 -4.90
CA VAL A 87 -15.91 7.81 -4.79
C VAL A 87 -14.97 6.70 -5.25
N ALA A 88 -15.26 5.47 -4.87
CA ALA A 88 -14.51 4.30 -5.33
C ALA A 88 -14.65 4.11 -6.85
N GLY A 89 -13.53 3.90 -7.56
CA GLY A 89 -13.55 3.71 -9.01
C GLY A 89 -14.13 2.36 -9.43
N ALA A 90 -15.03 2.36 -10.43
CA ALA A 90 -15.72 1.17 -10.90
C ALA A 90 -14.79 0.00 -11.31
N PRO A 91 -13.66 0.18 -12.00
CA PRO A 91 -12.82 -0.95 -12.40
C PRO A 91 -12.35 -1.79 -11.21
N PHE A 92 -11.90 -1.15 -10.13
CA PHE A 92 -11.42 -1.86 -8.94
C PHE A 92 -12.57 -2.48 -8.15
N VAL A 93 -13.67 -1.75 -7.95
CA VAL A 93 -14.85 -2.28 -7.24
C VAL A 93 -15.45 -3.48 -7.97
N THR A 94 -15.57 -3.40 -9.30
CA THR A 94 -16.12 -4.49 -10.14
C THR A 94 -15.24 -5.74 -10.02
N MET A 95 -13.92 -5.60 -10.18
CA MET A 95 -12.98 -6.72 -10.03
C MET A 95 -13.12 -7.41 -8.66
N LEU A 96 -13.19 -6.64 -7.58
CA LEU A 96 -13.35 -7.20 -6.23
C LEU A 96 -14.74 -7.86 -6.03
N ASN A 97 -15.77 -7.33 -6.68
CA ASN A 97 -17.11 -7.94 -6.64
C ASN A 97 -17.16 -9.28 -7.40
N GLU A 98 -16.58 -9.34 -8.59
CA GLU A 98 -16.49 -10.57 -9.40
C GLU A 98 -15.72 -11.67 -8.69
N LEU A 99 -14.64 -11.32 -7.99
CA LEU A 99 -13.84 -12.24 -7.18
C LEU A 99 -14.47 -12.59 -5.83
N ASN A 100 -15.60 -11.97 -5.46
CA ASN A 100 -16.15 -12.08 -4.10
C ASN A 100 -15.11 -11.78 -3.01
N ASP A 101 -14.22 -10.82 -3.26
CA ASP A 101 -13.08 -10.54 -2.40
C ASP A 101 -13.54 -10.10 -0.99
N PRO A 102 -13.15 -10.82 0.07
CA PRO A 102 -13.56 -10.49 1.43
C PRO A 102 -12.97 -9.18 1.96
N ARG A 103 -11.99 -8.59 1.26
CA ARG A 103 -11.36 -7.32 1.65
C ARG A 103 -12.16 -6.09 1.27
N ARG A 104 -13.23 -6.22 0.47
CA ARG A 104 -14.07 -5.08 0.04
C ARG A 104 -14.43 -4.11 1.18
N PRO A 105 -14.94 -4.57 2.35
CA PRO A 105 -15.28 -3.67 3.45
C PRO A 105 -14.07 -3.03 4.14
N GLN A 106 -12.84 -3.48 3.86
CA GLN A 106 -11.64 -2.82 4.33
C GLN A 106 -11.28 -1.60 3.48
N PHE A 107 -11.67 -1.61 2.19
CA PHE A 107 -11.37 -0.55 1.24
C PHE A 107 -12.51 0.44 1.09
N PHE A 108 -13.77 -0.01 1.16
CA PHE A 108 -14.93 0.78 0.78
C PHE A 108 -16.07 0.63 1.79
N ASN A 109 -16.85 1.70 1.93
CA ASN A 109 -18.16 1.67 2.57
C ASN A 109 -19.20 1.17 1.55
N SER A 110 -20.10 0.28 1.99
CA SER A 110 -21.18 -0.20 1.13
C SER A 110 -22.35 0.79 1.07
N VAL A 111 -23.05 0.80 -0.06
CA VAL A 111 -24.32 1.50 -0.25
C VAL A 111 -25.43 0.46 -0.30
N ASN A 112 -26.38 0.49 0.65
CA ASN A 112 -27.45 -0.51 0.79
C ASN A 112 -26.94 -1.98 0.77
N GLY A 113 -25.78 -2.22 1.40
CA GLY A 113 -25.17 -3.54 1.47
C GLY A 113 -24.40 -3.97 0.20
N GLN A 114 -24.31 -3.11 -0.81
CA GLN A 114 -23.59 -3.37 -2.05
C GLN A 114 -22.36 -2.46 -2.20
N PHE A 115 -21.34 -2.94 -2.89
CA PHE A 115 -20.17 -2.13 -3.26
C PHE A 115 -20.38 -1.67 -4.71
N ILE A 116 -20.55 -0.35 -4.90
CA ILE A 116 -20.90 0.28 -6.17
C ILE A 116 -19.78 1.27 -6.54
N GLY A 117 -19.08 0.99 -7.63
CA GLY A 117 -18.03 1.88 -8.14
C GLY A 117 -18.59 2.98 -9.04
N GLY A 118 -17.99 4.17 -8.95
CA GLY A 118 -18.28 5.29 -9.83
C GLY A 118 -17.52 5.21 -11.16
N THR A 119 -18.12 5.69 -12.23
CA THR A 119 -17.50 5.76 -13.56
C THR A 119 -16.36 6.79 -13.56
N ILE A 120 -15.15 6.36 -13.92
CA ILE A 120 -13.99 7.26 -14.00
C ILE A 120 -14.22 8.33 -15.07
N GLY A 121 -13.93 9.58 -14.71
CA GLY A 121 -14.09 10.73 -15.62
C GLY A 121 -15.53 11.25 -15.76
N SER A 122 -16.48 10.71 -14.99
CA SER A 122 -17.88 11.15 -14.97
C SER A 122 -18.22 11.85 -13.66
N ASN A 123 -19.30 12.64 -13.69
CA ASN A 123 -19.93 13.13 -12.48
C ASN A 123 -20.71 12.00 -11.83
N ASN A 124 -20.24 11.52 -10.68
CA ASN A 124 -20.89 10.45 -9.92
C ASN A 124 -21.65 11.02 -8.72
N GLU A 125 -22.77 10.42 -8.40
CA GLU A 125 -23.57 10.80 -7.23
C GLU A 125 -23.02 10.08 -6.00
N PHE A 126 -22.45 10.85 -5.06
CA PHE A 126 -21.78 10.31 -3.85
C PHE A 126 -22.71 9.39 -3.04
N ALA A 127 -24.00 9.75 -2.91
CA ALA A 127 -24.97 8.97 -2.15
C ALA A 127 -25.26 7.57 -2.74
N ASN A 128 -25.00 7.39 -4.04
CA ASN A 128 -25.29 6.16 -4.78
C ASN A 128 -24.03 5.34 -5.11
N THR A 129 -22.87 5.82 -4.70
CA THR A 129 -21.56 5.17 -4.95
C THR A 129 -20.81 4.91 -3.66
N SER A 130 -20.04 3.83 -3.63
CA SER A 130 -19.20 3.49 -2.47
C SER A 130 -18.11 4.53 -2.24
N SER A 131 -18.04 5.05 -1.03
CA SER A 131 -16.94 5.90 -0.57
C SER A 131 -15.76 5.05 -0.09
N ILE A 132 -14.62 5.70 0.11
CA ILE A 132 -13.47 5.08 0.78
C ILE A 132 -13.86 4.75 2.22
N SER A 133 -13.39 3.60 2.72
CA SER A 133 -13.78 3.12 4.06
C SER A 133 -13.32 4.07 5.18
N ASP A 134 -14.09 4.13 6.24
CA ASP A 134 -13.78 4.92 7.43
C ASP A 134 -12.42 4.56 8.03
N LYS A 135 -11.99 3.32 7.85
CA LYS A 135 -10.67 2.84 8.26
C LYS A 135 -9.54 3.57 7.51
N VAL A 136 -9.65 3.67 6.18
CA VAL A 136 -8.61 4.28 5.33
C VAL A 136 -8.57 5.79 5.50
N ILE A 137 -9.72 6.42 5.71
CA ILE A 137 -9.81 7.88 5.96
C ILE A 137 -9.59 8.25 7.44
N ALA A 138 -9.28 7.30 8.32
CA ALA A 138 -8.97 7.62 9.71
C ALA A 138 -7.71 8.50 9.81
N PRO A 139 -7.69 9.51 10.71
CA PRO A 139 -6.54 10.42 10.83
C PRO A 139 -5.21 9.72 11.11
N SER A 140 -5.25 8.66 11.87
CA SER A 140 -4.07 7.87 12.25
C SER A 140 -3.82 6.66 11.35
N PHE A 141 -4.56 6.50 10.23
CA PHE A 141 -4.32 5.39 9.32
C PHE A 141 -2.93 5.52 8.67
N PRO A 142 -2.04 4.52 8.83
CA PRO A 142 -0.64 4.66 8.46
C PRO A 142 -0.43 4.60 6.95
N ALA A 143 0.66 5.24 6.48
CA ALA A 143 1.14 5.05 5.12
C ALA A 143 2.08 3.85 5.04
N LEU A 144 1.77 2.91 4.17
CA LEU A 144 2.60 1.76 3.88
C LEU A 144 3.51 2.08 2.68
N LEU A 145 4.83 2.14 2.91
CA LEU A 145 5.81 2.50 1.88
C LEU A 145 6.33 1.27 1.13
N LEU A 146 6.51 0.17 1.85
CA LEU A 146 6.93 -1.12 1.34
C LEU A 146 6.49 -2.18 2.33
N ASP A 147 5.92 -3.29 1.86
CA ASP A 147 5.47 -4.37 2.72
C ASP A 147 6.09 -5.73 2.38
N TYR A 148 5.96 -6.64 3.33
CA TYR A 148 6.43 -8.01 3.19
C TYR A 148 5.71 -8.77 2.07
N ALA A 149 4.41 -8.52 1.88
CA ALA A 149 3.65 -9.19 0.83
C ALA A 149 4.19 -8.82 -0.58
N GLU A 150 4.56 -7.55 -0.79
CA GLU A 150 5.19 -7.13 -2.05
C GLU A 150 6.54 -7.83 -2.26
N VAL A 151 7.36 -7.94 -1.20
CA VAL A 151 8.65 -8.64 -1.26
C VAL A 151 8.45 -10.12 -1.66
N GLU A 152 7.49 -10.81 -1.07
CA GLU A 152 7.18 -12.19 -1.41
C GLU A 152 6.75 -12.35 -2.88
N PHE A 153 5.94 -11.43 -3.41
CA PHE A 153 5.57 -11.45 -4.83
C PHE A 153 6.77 -11.20 -5.75
N ILE A 154 7.67 -10.28 -5.39
CA ILE A 154 8.91 -10.04 -6.15
C ILE A 154 9.79 -11.29 -6.14
N LEU A 155 9.95 -11.95 -5.01
CA LEU A 155 10.74 -13.18 -4.90
C LEU A 155 10.09 -14.34 -5.68
N ALA A 156 8.76 -14.46 -5.64
CA ALA A 156 8.04 -15.44 -6.44
C ALA A 156 8.23 -15.22 -7.95
N GLU A 157 8.18 -13.97 -8.41
CA GLU A 157 8.48 -13.64 -9.81
C GLU A 157 9.94 -13.95 -10.16
N ALA A 158 10.89 -13.64 -9.28
CA ALA A 158 12.30 -13.95 -9.49
C ALA A 158 12.56 -15.47 -9.53
N ALA A 159 11.86 -16.25 -8.72
CA ALA A 159 11.91 -17.70 -8.74
C ALA A 159 11.43 -18.26 -10.09
N GLU A 160 10.32 -17.75 -10.61
CA GLU A 160 9.77 -18.15 -11.91
C GLU A 160 10.70 -17.75 -13.07
N ARG A 161 11.24 -16.54 -13.05
CA ARG A 161 12.12 -16.02 -14.12
C ARG A 161 13.50 -16.69 -14.14
N TRP A 162 14.10 -16.93 -12.97
CA TRP A 162 15.53 -17.27 -12.86
C TRP A 162 15.87 -18.40 -11.89
N GLY A 163 14.91 -19.00 -11.21
CA GLY A 163 15.13 -20.05 -10.21
C GLY A 163 15.84 -19.55 -8.95
N ILE A 164 15.64 -18.27 -8.58
CA ILE A 164 16.17 -17.71 -7.33
C ILE A 164 15.18 -18.03 -6.21
N HIS A 165 15.69 -18.63 -5.11
CA HIS A 165 14.89 -19.00 -3.94
C HIS A 165 15.46 -18.38 -2.67
#